data_e9e11ebf7397f7a6312867963a8adc28
#
_entry.id   e9e11ebf7397f7a6312867963a8adc28
#
_cell.length_a   1.000
_cell.length_b   1.000
_cell.length_c   1.000
_cell.angle_alpha   90.00
_cell.angle_beta   90.00
_cell.angle_gamma   90.00
#
_symmetry.space_group_name_H-M   'P 1'
#
loop_
_entity.id
_entity.type
_entity.pdbx_description
1 polymer ?
#
loop_
_entity_poly.entity_id
_entity_poly.type
_entity_poly.pdbx_seq_one_letter_code
_entity_poly.pdbx_strand_id
1 'polypeptide(L)'
;MGYNQDEIDEILKRYSGESSNTKSTPTPKPVEEPRAVEEEPKIEKPKIKDEPKAEEQKKSSLRLSGSDRSSDSSESSEKSTHLTRAEIIKQQSKNDVVRKAEEKQRMRKRKTAILNCLLVFFILVFLGSGGYLGYYFYNIKKSQDSFDDLKALITDDGNSGGSGTGTGTAGDAEANGLEYEVINGVKVQTKFAGVYAKNNDFIGWLKIDGTNVDYPVMYTPTDEQKYLHLDFYQEYSSSGTLFLSKNSDPFQPSDNILIYGHNMKAGTMFHTLLQYESQDFYKEHKTFTFDTINDNGTYEVIAAFRTEIDESNDKLFKYYEFNNAADQAEFDEYVSNVKKMTPYSIDTTAEFGDKLVTLSTCAYHASEGRYVVVAKKIK
;
A
#
# COMPACT_ATOMS: atom_id res chain seq x y z
N MET A 1 -6.21 3.60 -42.14
CA MET A 1 -6.80 2.32 -42.51
C MET A 1 -7.34 1.74 -41.21
N GLY A 2 -8.66 1.67 -41.06
CA GLY A 2 -9.29 1.07 -39.88
C GLY A 2 -9.09 -0.45 -39.90
N TYR A 3 -8.84 -1.02 -38.77
CA TYR A 3 -8.89 -2.47 -38.59
C TYR A 3 -10.27 -2.97 -39.03
N ASN A 4 -10.31 -4.11 -39.75
CA ASN A 4 -11.59 -4.68 -40.05
C ASN A 4 -12.19 -5.31 -38.78
N GLN A 5 -13.51 -5.45 -38.74
CA GLN A 5 -14.23 -5.93 -37.54
C GLN A 5 -13.75 -7.31 -37.10
N ASP A 6 -13.31 -8.14 -38.06
CA ASP A 6 -12.84 -9.50 -37.80
C ASP A 6 -11.49 -9.52 -37.06
N GLU A 7 -10.61 -8.55 -37.32
CA GLU A 7 -9.33 -8.41 -36.59
C GLU A 7 -9.53 -7.92 -35.15
N ILE A 8 -10.50 -7.03 -34.94
CA ILE A 8 -10.90 -6.57 -33.60
C ILE A 8 -11.50 -7.72 -32.80
N ASP A 9 -12.36 -8.53 -33.42
CA ASP A 9 -12.99 -9.67 -32.76
C ASP A 9 -11.97 -10.79 -32.43
N GLU A 10 -10.91 -10.96 -33.24
CA GLU A 10 -9.85 -11.92 -32.96
C GLU A 10 -8.96 -11.45 -31.77
N ILE A 11 -8.69 -10.14 -31.67
CA ILE A 11 -7.99 -9.54 -30.54
C ILE A 11 -8.84 -9.67 -29.27
N LEU A 12 -10.10 -9.32 -29.31
CA LEU A 12 -11.02 -9.44 -28.18
C LEU A 12 -11.19 -10.91 -27.73
N LYS A 13 -11.20 -11.86 -28.67
CA LYS A 13 -11.28 -13.29 -28.36
C LYS A 13 -10.03 -13.83 -27.68
N ARG A 14 -8.86 -13.27 -27.98
CA ARG A 14 -7.58 -13.62 -27.34
C ARG A 14 -7.50 -13.14 -25.89
N TYR A 15 -8.16 -12.03 -25.56
CA TYR A 15 -8.17 -11.45 -24.22
C TYR A 15 -9.38 -11.84 -23.37
N SER A 16 -10.52 -12.29 -23.96
CA SER A 16 -11.74 -12.64 -23.23
C SER A 16 -11.78 -14.06 -22.65
N GLY A 17 -10.81 -14.93 -22.95
CA GLY A 17 -10.69 -16.25 -22.33
C GLY A 17 -11.88 -17.20 -22.56
N GLU A 18 -12.76 -16.95 -23.54
CA GLU A 18 -13.90 -17.81 -23.82
C GLU A 18 -13.49 -19.10 -24.53
N SER A 19 -13.32 -20.15 -23.73
CA SER A 19 -13.28 -21.52 -24.19
C SER A 19 -14.70 -21.96 -24.54
N SER A 20 -14.91 -22.26 -25.82
CA SER A 20 -16.16 -22.80 -26.36
C SER A 20 -16.61 -24.06 -25.65
N ASN A 21 -17.74 -24.01 -24.92
CA ASN A 21 -18.51 -25.20 -24.60
C ASN A 21 -20.01 -24.88 -24.61
N THR A 22 -20.65 -25.16 -25.73
CA THR A 22 -22.10 -25.11 -25.93
C THR A 22 -22.76 -26.28 -25.20
N LYS A 23 -23.49 -25.99 -24.12
CA LYS A 23 -24.61 -26.82 -23.66
C LYS A 23 -25.73 -25.94 -23.13
N SER A 24 -26.88 -26.14 -23.74
CA SER A 24 -28.19 -25.55 -23.47
C SER A 24 -28.59 -25.61 -21.98
N THR A 25 -29.04 -24.47 -21.43
CA THR A 25 -29.58 -24.38 -20.08
C THR A 25 -31.05 -23.99 -20.11
N PRO A 26 -31.91 -24.59 -19.28
CA PRO A 26 -33.31 -24.20 -19.16
C PRO A 26 -33.50 -23.00 -18.23
N THR A 27 -34.51 -22.20 -18.54
CA THR A 27 -34.98 -20.99 -17.86
C THR A 27 -35.24 -21.20 -16.35
N PRO A 28 -34.76 -20.37 -15.44
CA PRO A 28 -35.17 -20.42 -14.05
C PRO A 28 -36.46 -19.63 -13.81
N LYS A 29 -37.33 -20.19 -12.96
CA LYS A 29 -38.55 -19.61 -12.41
C LYS A 29 -38.21 -18.55 -11.34
N PRO A 30 -39.14 -17.62 -11.01
CA PRO A 30 -38.95 -16.57 -10.03
C PRO A 30 -38.81 -17.14 -8.60
N VAL A 31 -37.85 -16.66 -7.87
CA VAL A 31 -37.63 -16.99 -6.44
C VAL A 31 -38.22 -15.89 -5.59
N GLU A 32 -39.08 -16.34 -4.62
CA GLU A 32 -39.70 -15.56 -3.56
C GLU A 32 -38.66 -14.88 -2.64
N GLU A 33 -39.04 -13.70 -2.14
CA GLU A 33 -38.32 -12.98 -1.07
C GLU A 33 -38.17 -13.84 0.19
N PRO A 34 -37.05 -13.83 0.86
CA PRO A 34 -36.98 -14.24 2.27
C PRO A 34 -37.08 -13.04 3.21
N ARG A 35 -38.00 -13.22 4.17
CA ARG A 35 -38.27 -12.43 5.36
C ARG A 35 -37.02 -12.13 6.17
N ALA A 36 -37.03 -10.93 6.75
CA ALA A 36 -36.16 -10.49 7.83
C ALA A 36 -36.12 -11.47 9.01
N VAL A 37 -34.94 -11.83 9.48
CA VAL A 37 -34.69 -12.30 10.86
C VAL A 37 -33.19 -12.11 11.15
N GLU A 38 -33.00 -11.41 12.23
CA GLU A 38 -32.20 -11.62 13.46
C GLU A 38 -30.84 -10.93 13.56
N GLU A 39 -30.88 -10.13 14.55
CA GLU A 39 -29.93 -9.51 15.48
C GLU A 39 -28.49 -10.03 15.47
N GLU A 40 -27.58 -9.06 15.40
CA GLU A 40 -26.15 -9.21 15.72
C GLU A 40 -25.93 -9.60 17.20
N PRO A 41 -24.98 -10.48 17.50
CA PRO A 41 -24.54 -10.67 18.88
C PRO A 41 -23.60 -9.54 19.31
N LYS A 42 -24.04 -8.78 20.32
CA LYS A 42 -23.21 -7.82 21.08
C LYS A 42 -22.01 -8.53 21.70
N ILE A 43 -20.83 -8.10 21.31
CA ILE A 43 -19.57 -8.46 21.99
C ILE A 43 -19.50 -7.68 23.30
N GLU A 44 -19.73 -8.36 24.43
CA GLU A 44 -19.48 -7.86 25.79
C GLU A 44 -17.98 -7.71 26.04
N LYS A 45 -17.59 -6.52 26.51
CA LYS A 45 -16.25 -6.24 27.05
C LYS A 45 -16.05 -7.02 28.36
N PRO A 46 -14.90 -7.67 28.60
CA PRO A 46 -14.64 -8.33 29.86
C PRO A 46 -14.44 -7.30 30.97
N LYS A 47 -15.24 -7.43 32.03
CA LYS A 47 -15.09 -6.73 33.30
C LYS A 47 -13.84 -7.21 34.02
N ILE A 48 -13.03 -6.25 34.42
CA ILE A 48 -11.94 -6.43 35.40
C ILE A 48 -12.58 -6.86 36.73
N LYS A 49 -12.20 -8.00 37.24
CA LYS A 49 -12.52 -8.45 38.58
C LYS A 49 -11.37 -8.13 39.52
N ASP A 50 -11.77 -7.53 40.63
CA ASP A 50 -10.99 -7.09 41.76
C ASP A 50 -10.22 -8.23 42.44
N GLU A 51 -9.09 -7.87 43.06
CA GLU A 51 -8.31 -8.68 43.99
C GLU A 51 -9.15 -9.22 45.13
N PRO A 52 -8.83 -10.39 45.70
CA PRO A 52 -9.19 -10.69 47.07
C PRO A 52 -8.00 -10.60 48.00
N LYS A 53 -8.29 -9.87 49.09
CA LYS A 53 -7.51 -9.69 50.32
C LYS A 53 -7.04 -11.01 50.94
N ALA A 54 -5.88 -10.89 51.56
CA ALA A 54 -5.32 -11.83 52.48
C ALA A 54 -6.30 -12.22 53.61
N GLU A 55 -6.45 -13.47 53.87
CA GLU A 55 -7.01 -14.00 55.10
C GLU A 55 -6.03 -15.01 55.76
N GLU A 56 -5.74 -14.67 56.97
CA GLU A 56 -4.97 -15.37 57.97
C GLU A 56 -5.80 -16.53 58.53
N GLN A 57 -5.26 -17.77 58.63
CA GLN A 57 -5.69 -18.76 59.59
C GLN A 57 -4.64 -19.87 59.73
N LYS A 58 -4.03 -19.90 60.91
CA LYS A 58 -4.32 -20.72 62.10
C LYS A 58 -3.82 -22.17 62.00
N LYS A 59 -2.86 -22.37 62.88
CA LYS A 59 -2.49 -23.55 63.64
C LYS A 59 -3.50 -24.71 63.63
N SER A 60 -3.02 -25.91 63.43
CA SER A 60 -3.48 -27.04 64.16
C SER A 60 -2.33 -28.04 64.45
N SER A 61 -2.20 -28.29 65.71
CA SER A 61 -1.46 -29.33 66.37
C SER A 61 -2.09 -30.68 66.11
N LEU A 62 -1.31 -31.73 66.14
CA LEU A 62 -1.74 -33.11 66.65
C LEU A 62 -0.52 -34.00 66.69
N ARG A 63 -0.14 -34.29 67.87
CA ARG A 63 -0.36 -35.50 68.73
C ARG A 63 0.55 -36.67 68.42
N LEU A 64 1.27 -36.85 69.50
CA LEU A 64 1.95 -38.07 69.99
C LEU A 64 1.17 -39.36 69.81
N SER A 65 1.91 -40.41 69.57
CA SER A 65 1.89 -41.71 70.29
C SER A 65 3.21 -42.37 69.94
N GLY A 66 4.05 -42.82 70.74
CA GLY A 66 4.09 -43.51 72.00
C GLY A 66 4.42 -44.99 71.71
N SER A 67 5.64 -45.42 71.94
CA SER A 67 5.99 -46.59 72.78
C SER A 67 7.50 -46.87 72.70
N ASP A 68 8.11 -46.78 73.81
CA ASP A 68 8.92 -47.72 74.56
C ASP A 68 9.95 -48.64 73.87
N ARG A 69 11.16 -48.52 74.23
CA ARG A 69 12.00 -49.36 75.17
C ARG A 69 13.48 -49.36 74.83
N SER A 70 14.17 -48.97 75.88
CA SER A 70 15.31 -49.58 76.58
C SER A 70 16.71 -49.44 75.97
N SER A 71 17.48 -48.72 76.80
CA SER A 71 18.81 -49.05 77.31
C SER A 71 19.96 -49.29 76.32
N ASP A 72 20.95 -48.47 76.34
CA ASP A 72 22.14 -48.69 77.07
C ASP A 72 23.13 -47.50 77.03
N SER A 73 23.89 -47.43 78.10
CA SER A 73 24.89 -46.45 78.48
C SER A 73 26.03 -46.26 77.46
N SER A 74 26.43 -45.05 77.24
CA SER A 74 27.85 -44.66 77.32
C SER A 74 27.99 -43.15 77.42
N GLU A 75 28.62 -42.70 78.45
CA GLU A 75 29.12 -41.34 78.71
C GLU A 75 29.95 -40.81 77.55
N SER A 76 29.58 -39.69 77.04
CA SER A 76 30.53 -38.73 76.50
C SER A 76 30.10 -37.33 76.88
N SER A 77 30.94 -36.73 77.69
CA SER A 77 30.90 -35.41 78.24
C SER A 77 30.94 -34.37 77.15
N GLU A 78 29.78 -33.89 76.68
CA GLU A 78 29.69 -32.66 75.97
C GLU A 78 29.43 -31.51 76.91
N LYS A 79 30.43 -30.66 77.05
CA LYS A 79 30.34 -29.35 77.69
C LYS A 79 29.27 -28.51 76.95
N SER A 80 28.08 -28.57 77.45
CA SER A 80 27.00 -27.63 77.09
C SER A 80 27.41 -26.25 77.66
N THR A 81 27.99 -25.43 76.83
CA THR A 81 28.19 -24.00 77.10
C THR A 81 26.82 -23.34 77.11
N HIS A 82 26.21 -23.20 78.30
CA HIS A 82 25.03 -22.35 78.50
C HIS A 82 25.36 -20.94 78.20
N LEU A 83 25.05 -20.44 76.94
CA LEU A 83 25.09 -19.07 76.55
C LEU A 83 24.15 -18.28 77.45
N THR A 84 24.60 -17.19 77.98
CA THR A 84 23.77 -16.25 78.77
C THR A 84 22.69 -15.64 77.88
N ARG A 85 21.51 -15.33 78.42
CA ARG A 85 20.40 -14.72 77.71
C ARG A 85 20.83 -13.46 76.90
N ALA A 86 21.79 -12.70 77.40
CA ALA A 86 22.36 -11.54 76.74
C ALA A 86 23.18 -11.89 75.49
N GLU A 87 23.93 -13.02 75.52
CA GLU A 87 24.71 -13.50 74.40
C GLU A 87 23.79 -14.06 73.29
N ILE A 88 22.71 -14.74 73.65
CA ILE A 88 21.69 -15.21 72.68
C ILE A 88 21.03 -14.01 71.97
N ILE A 89 20.62 -12.96 72.67
CA ILE A 89 20.04 -11.77 72.11
C ILE A 89 21.05 -11.05 71.18
N LYS A 90 22.33 -10.95 71.60
CA LYS A 90 23.38 -10.35 70.76
C LYS A 90 23.66 -11.16 69.50
N GLN A 91 23.62 -12.49 69.58
CA GLN A 91 23.75 -13.39 68.42
C GLN A 91 22.55 -13.30 67.48
N GLN A 92 21.32 -13.21 67.99
CA GLN A 92 20.12 -13.00 67.21
C GLN A 92 20.12 -11.64 66.49
N SER A 93 20.47 -10.56 67.16
CA SER A 93 20.56 -9.24 66.54
C SER A 93 21.62 -9.19 65.45
N LYS A 94 22.77 -9.87 65.62
CA LYS A 94 23.81 -9.98 64.60
C LYS A 94 23.32 -10.78 63.38
N ASN A 95 22.63 -11.86 63.60
CA ASN A 95 22.04 -12.66 62.52
C ASN A 95 20.95 -11.91 61.74
N ASP A 96 20.14 -11.08 62.44
CA ASP A 96 19.12 -10.25 61.79
C ASP A 96 19.73 -9.14 60.94
N VAL A 97 20.83 -8.55 61.38
CA VAL A 97 21.58 -7.55 60.59
C VAL A 97 22.18 -8.18 59.34
N VAL A 98 22.79 -9.36 59.46
CA VAL A 98 23.35 -10.11 58.31
C VAL A 98 22.24 -10.48 57.33
N ARG A 99 21.11 -11.05 57.81
CA ARG A 99 19.95 -11.41 56.97
C ARG A 99 19.41 -10.20 56.19
N LYS A 100 19.21 -9.05 56.86
CA LYS A 100 18.79 -7.79 56.21
C LYS A 100 19.77 -7.33 55.15
N ALA A 101 21.07 -7.47 55.42
CA ALA A 101 22.10 -7.10 54.44
C ALA A 101 22.08 -8.00 53.21
N GLU A 102 21.93 -9.31 53.41
CA GLU A 102 21.78 -10.30 52.31
C GLU A 102 20.52 -10.07 51.51
N GLU A 103 19.37 -9.82 52.15
CA GLU A 103 18.10 -9.52 51.47
C GLU A 103 18.25 -8.24 50.62
N LYS A 104 18.87 -7.18 51.15
CA LYS A 104 19.17 -5.93 50.42
C LYS A 104 20.08 -6.18 49.23
N GLN A 105 21.08 -7.04 49.36
CA GLN A 105 21.98 -7.41 48.26
C GLN A 105 21.26 -8.26 47.19
N ARG A 106 20.41 -9.19 47.58
CA ARG A 106 19.55 -9.99 46.66
C ARG A 106 18.59 -9.08 45.90
N MET A 107 17.95 -8.12 46.55
CA MET A 107 17.07 -7.13 45.94
C MET A 107 17.82 -6.25 44.93
N ARG A 108 19.03 -5.79 45.23
CA ARG A 108 19.89 -5.04 44.31
C ARG A 108 20.24 -5.90 43.08
N LYS A 109 20.69 -7.13 43.25
CA LYS A 109 21.01 -8.05 42.14
C LYS A 109 19.79 -8.32 41.27
N ARG A 110 18.59 -8.52 41.85
CA ARG A 110 17.34 -8.69 41.08
C ARG A 110 17.00 -7.42 40.27
N LYS A 111 17.10 -6.22 40.86
CA LYS A 111 16.87 -4.96 40.16
C LYS A 111 17.83 -4.77 39.00
N THR A 112 19.13 -5.05 39.21
CA THR A 112 20.13 -4.96 38.12
C THR A 112 19.87 -5.99 37.04
N ALA A 113 19.48 -7.24 37.39
CA ALA A 113 19.14 -8.24 36.39
C ALA A 113 17.91 -7.84 35.55
N ILE A 114 16.86 -7.31 36.20
CA ILE A 114 15.67 -6.79 35.49
C ILE A 114 16.05 -5.62 34.57
N LEU A 115 16.87 -4.68 35.04
CA LEU A 115 17.32 -3.55 34.25
C LEU A 115 18.13 -3.99 33.02
N ASN A 116 19.01 -4.97 33.19
CA ASN A 116 19.79 -5.52 32.08
C ASN A 116 18.90 -6.25 31.07
N CYS A 117 17.89 -7.03 31.54
CA CYS A 117 16.91 -7.65 30.65
C CYS A 117 16.12 -6.62 29.85
N LEU A 118 15.67 -5.53 30.49
CA LEU A 118 15.00 -4.42 29.82
C LEU A 118 15.93 -3.73 28.80
N LEU A 119 17.18 -3.51 29.17
CA LEU A 119 18.18 -2.91 28.26
C LEU A 119 18.37 -3.78 27.00
N VAL A 120 18.56 -5.10 27.17
CA VAL A 120 18.68 -6.03 26.05
C VAL A 120 17.42 -6.04 25.20
N PHE A 121 16.24 -6.04 25.83
CA PHE A 121 14.97 -5.95 25.11
C PHE A 121 14.87 -4.69 24.24
N PHE A 122 15.19 -3.52 24.81
CA PHE A 122 15.16 -2.26 24.03
C PHE A 122 16.20 -2.23 22.90
N ILE A 123 17.38 -2.81 23.13
CA ILE A 123 18.39 -2.95 22.06
C ILE A 123 17.85 -3.81 20.92
N LEU A 124 17.20 -4.94 21.21
CA LEU A 124 16.62 -5.82 20.20
C LEU A 124 15.49 -5.11 19.42
N VAL A 125 14.60 -4.38 20.12
CA VAL A 125 13.55 -3.57 19.51
C VAL A 125 14.15 -2.49 18.60
N PHE A 126 15.20 -1.80 19.07
CA PHE A 126 15.88 -0.76 18.29
C PHE A 126 16.55 -1.32 17.03
N LEU A 127 17.25 -2.46 17.14
CA LEU A 127 17.87 -3.12 15.99
C LEU A 127 16.84 -3.65 15.00
N GLY A 128 15.75 -4.24 15.50
CA GLY A 128 14.63 -4.70 14.67
C GLY A 128 13.95 -3.55 13.92
N SER A 129 13.69 -2.44 14.61
CA SER A 129 13.12 -1.24 14.00
C SER A 129 14.05 -0.60 12.97
N GLY A 130 15.35 -0.49 13.28
CA GLY A 130 16.36 0.00 12.34
C GLY A 130 16.49 -0.87 11.09
N GLY A 131 16.48 -2.20 11.28
CA GLY A 131 16.50 -3.16 10.18
C GLY A 131 15.27 -3.05 9.27
N TYR A 132 14.08 -2.90 9.87
CA TYR A 132 12.83 -2.68 9.12
C TYR A 132 12.85 -1.37 8.31
N LEU A 133 13.31 -0.26 8.93
CA LEU A 133 13.45 1.02 8.23
C LEU A 133 14.44 0.93 7.06
N GLY A 134 15.59 0.29 7.30
CA GLY A 134 16.60 0.06 6.24
C GLY A 134 16.04 -0.73 5.07
N TYR A 135 15.29 -1.81 5.35
CA TYR A 135 14.62 -2.61 4.33
C TYR A 135 13.55 -1.80 3.56
N TYR A 136 12.77 -0.99 4.26
CA TYR A 136 11.76 -0.12 3.65
C TYR A 136 12.38 0.89 2.67
N PHE A 137 13.42 1.62 3.07
CA PHE A 137 14.12 2.56 2.20
C PHE A 137 14.87 1.87 1.04
N TYR A 138 15.43 0.69 1.28
CA TYR A 138 16.05 -0.11 0.22
C TYR A 138 15.05 -0.47 -0.88
N ASN A 139 13.84 -0.93 -0.52
CA ASN A 139 12.80 -1.27 -1.50
C ASN A 139 12.33 -0.06 -2.32
N ILE A 140 12.14 1.10 -1.66
CA ILE A 140 11.77 2.34 -2.38
C ILE A 140 12.87 2.70 -3.38
N LYS A 141 14.12 2.69 -2.94
CA LYS A 141 15.25 3.01 -3.82
C LYS A 141 15.35 2.03 -4.98
N LYS A 142 15.23 0.72 -4.73
CA LYS A 142 15.23 -0.32 -5.77
C LYS A 142 14.17 -0.04 -6.84
N SER A 143 12.96 0.35 -6.44
CA SER A 143 11.89 0.70 -7.39
C SER A 143 12.23 1.93 -8.22
N GLN A 144 12.82 2.97 -7.62
CA GLN A 144 13.23 4.18 -8.35
C GLN A 144 14.38 3.87 -9.33
N ASP A 145 15.41 3.17 -8.89
CA ASP A 145 16.54 2.75 -9.73
C ASP A 145 16.02 1.93 -10.93
N SER A 146 15.00 1.06 -10.74
CA SER A 146 14.40 0.28 -11.84
C SER A 146 13.65 1.15 -12.85
N PHE A 147 13.00 2.24 -12.42
CA PHE A 147 12.36 3.18 -13.35
C PHE A 147 13.38 4.01 -14.12
N ASP A 148 14.50 4.38 -13.51
CA ASP A 148 15.61 5.08 -14.19
C ASP A 148 16.26 4.18 -15.24
N ASP A 149 16.42 2.87 -14.96
CA ASP A 149 16.90 1.88 -15.94
C ASP A 149 15.93 1.72 -17.11
N LEU A 150 14.62 1.76 -16.87
CA LEU A 150 13.60 1.71 -17.92
C LEU A 150 13.62 2.98 -18.77
N LYS A 151 13.79 4.15 -18.13
CA LYS A 151 13.90 5.43 -18.83
C LYS A 151 15.09 5.46 -19.80
N ALA A 152 16.20 4.82 -19.43
CA ALA A 152 17.37 4.69 -20.31
C ALA A 152 17.10 3.85 -21.57
N LEU A 153 16.00 3.08 -21.60
CA LEU A 153 15.56 2.32 -22.78
C LEU A 153 14.66 3.12 -23.71
N ILE A 154 14.14 4.27 -23.25
CA ILE A 154 13.31 5.17 -24.07
C ILE A 154 14.28 5.92 -24.98
N THR A 155 14.17 5.70 -26.28
CA THR A 155 14.99 6.40 -27.27
C THR A 155 14.36 7.77 -27.54
N ASP A 156 15.15 8.83 -27.32
CA ASP A 156 14.71 10.17 -27.69
C ASP A 156 14.75 10.29 -29.24
N ASP A 157 13.63 10.63 -29.87
CA ASP A 157 13.49 10.76 -31.35
C ASP A 157 14.42 11.83 -31.98
N GLY A 158 15.42 12.31 -31.23
CA GLY A 158 16.32 13.38 -31.62
C GLY A 158 17.81 13.04 -31.72
N ASN A 159 18.31 11.93 -31.18
CA ASN A 159 19.74 11.63 -31.28
C ASN A 159 20.06 10.14 -31.04
N SER A 160 19.93 9.30 -32.06
CA SER A 160 20.21 7.87 -31.99
C SER A 160 21.66 7.57 -32.25
N GLY A 161 22.41 7.26 -31.21
CA GLY A 161 23.72 6.62 -31.20
C GLY A 161 23.75 5.36 -30.34
N GLY A 162 22.83 4.43 -30.49
CA GLY A 162 22.78 3.18 -29.72
C GLY A 162 22.53 1.97 -30.63
N SER A 163 23.58 1.18 -30.91
CA SER A 163 23.54 -0.09 -31.63
C SER A 163 22.72 -1.13 -30.86
N GLY A 164 21.44 -1.25 -31.18
CA GLY A 164 20.58 -2.36 -30.81
C GLY A 164 20.35 -3.26 -32.02
N THR A 165 20.93 -4.47 -32.04
CA THR A 165 20.65 -5.52 -33.02
C THR A 165 19.22 -6.07 -32.79
N GLY A 166 18.22 -5.32 -33.22
CA GLY A 166 16.84 -5.79 -33.36
C GLY A 166 16.54 -5.94 -34.85
N THR A 167 16.29 -7.15 -35.32
CA THR A 167 15.74 -7.42 -36.66
C THR A 167 14.25 -7.03 -36.67
N GLY A 168 13.97 -5.72 -36.58
CA GLY A 168 12.67 -5.15 -36.80
C GLY A 168 12.61 -4.52 -38.19
N THR A 169 11.60 -4.83 -38.98
CA THR A 169 11.31 -4.15 -40.24
C THR A 169 11.03 -2.68 -39.91
N ALA A 170 11.82 -1.75 -40.51
CA ALA A 170 11.62 -0.32 -40.37
C ALA A 170 10.15 0.01 -40.65
N GLY A 171 9.46 0.54 -39.64
CA GLY A 171 8.05 0.89 -39.74
C GLY A 171 7.86 2.13 -40.61
N ASP A 172 6.80 2.12 -41.38
CA ASP A 172 6.36 3.30 -42.12
C ASP A 172 5.98 4.41 -41.13
N ALA A 173 6.60 5.60 -41.26
CA ALA A 173 6.21 6.77 -40.50
C ALA A 173 4.75 7.14 -40.88
N GLU A 174 3.89 7.23 -39.84
CA GLU A 174 2.50 7.63 -40.07
C GLU A 174 2.34 9.14 -40.24
N ALA A 175 1.12 9.55 -40.60
CA ALA A 175 0.77 10.97 -40.82
C ALA A 175 1.00 11.88 -39.59
N ASN A 176 1.13 11.28 -38.39
CA ASN A 176 1.45 11.93 -37.11
C ASN A 176 2.96 12.11 -36.85
N GLY A 177 3.83 11.63 -37.76
CA GLY A 177 5.28 11.73 -37.67
C GLY A 177 5.90 10.77 -36.60
N LEU A 178 5.15 9.81 -36.08
CA LEU A 178 5.63 8.83 -35.14
C LEU A 178 6.09 7.55 -35.86
N GLU A 179 7.19 6.98 -35.39
CA GLU A 179 7.71 5.70 -35.87
C GLU A 179 7.20 4.57 -34.97
N TYR A 180 6.89 3.43 -35.59
CA TYR A 180 6.32 2.26 -34.88
C TYR A 180 7.01 0.97 -35.25
N GLU A 181 7.05 0.07 -34.27
CA GLU A 181 7.44 -1.33 -34.45
C GLU A 181 6.28 -2.24 -34.07
N VAL A 182 6.22 -3.44 -34.65
CA VAL A 182 5.22 -4.45 -34.28
C VAL A 182 5.87 -5.48 -33.35
N ILE A 183 5.45 -5.50 -32.08
CA ILE A 183 5.95 -6.41 -31.06
C ILE A 183 4.80 -7.28 -30.57
N ASN A 184 4.92 -8.59 -30.73
CA ASN A 184 3.87 -9.56 -30.37
C ASN A 184 2.49 -9.26 -31.01
N GLY A 185 2.49 -8.68 -32.23
CA GLY A 185 1.27 -8.29 -32.95
C GLY A 185 0.66 -6.96 -32.52
N VAL A 186 1.28 -6.23 -31.59
CA VAL A 186 0.88 -4.92 -31.13
C VAL A 186 1.79 -3.87 -31.77
N LYS A 187 1.19 -2.79 -32.30
CA LYS A 187 1.90 -1.65 -32.85
C LYS A 187 2.33 -0.75 -31.70
N VAL A 188 3.63 -0.54 -31.54
CA VAL A 188 4.26 0.21 -30.44
C VAL A 188 5.14 1.30 -31.00
N GLN A 189 5.09 2.51 -30.47
CA GLN A 189 6.05 3.57 -30.83
C GLN A 189 7.49 3.05 -30.65
N THR A 190 8.37 3.28 -31.62
CA THR A 190 9.76 2.83 -31.62
C THR A 190 10.50 3.24 -30.35
N LYS A 191 10.20 4.46 -29.82
CA LYS A 191 10.79 4.93 -28.57
C LYS A 191 10.48 4.05 -27.37
N PHE A 192 9.36 3.33 -27.36
CA PHE A 192 8.92 2.45 -26.27
C PHE A 192 9.16 0.96 -26.54
N ALA A 193 9.68 0.61 -27.73
CA ALA A 193 9.87 -0.79 -28.12
C ALA A 193 10.68 -1.58 -27.09
N GLY A 194 11.79 -1.00 -26.61
CA GLY A 194 12.66 -1.64 -25.61
C GLY A 194 11.99 -1.84 -24.26
N VAL A 195 11.11 -0.93 -23.83
CA VAL A 195 10.33 -1.03 -22.58
C VAL A 195 9.22 -2.06 -22.73
N TYR A 196 8.43 -1.95 -23.81
CA TYR A 196 7.31 -2.85 -24.09
C TYR A 196 7.76 -4.32 -24.24
N ALA A 197 8.92 -4.56 -24.87
CA ALA A 197 9.47 -5.91 -25.01
C ALA A 197 9.81 -6.57 -23.66
N LYS A 198 10.05 -5.80 -22.59
CA LYS A 198 10.33 -6.33 -21.24
C LYS A 198 9.05 -6.66 -20.48
N ASN A 199 7.98 -5.91 -20.70
CA ASN A 199 6.68 -6.16 -20.08
C ASN A 199 5.56 -5.62 -20.98
N ASN A 200 4.75 -6.53 -21.53
CA ASN A 200 3.66 -6.17 -22.45
C ASN A 200 2.43 -5.54 -21.77
N ASP A 201 2.39 -5.49 -20.45
CA ASP A 201 1.37 -4.74 -19.71
C ASP A 201 1.68 -3.21 -19.72
N PHE A 202 2.86 -2.80 -20.20
CA PHE A 202 3.22 -1.39 -20.36
C PHE A 202 2.36 -0.73 -21.43
N ILE A 203 1.74 0.41 -21.09
CA ILE A 203 0.88 1.14 -22.02
C ILE A 203 1.36 2.55 -22.32
N GLY A 204 2.21 3.11 -21.48
CA GLY A 204 2.70 4.47 -21.69
C GLY A 204 3.56 4.99 -20.55
N TRP A 205 3.98 6.25 -20.70
CA TRP A 205 4.86 6.94 -19.76
C TRP A 205 4.25 8.28 -19.37
N LEU A 206 4.09 8.50 -18.05
CA LEU A 206 3.56 9.73 -17.47
C LEU A 206 4.68 10.55 -16.86
N LYS A 207 4.75 11.85 -17.20
CA LYS A 207 5.73 12.78 -16.65
C LYS A 207 5.11 14.13 -16.32
N ILE A 208 5.40 14.64 -15.11
CA ILE A 208 5.11 16.02 -14.71
C ILE A 208 6.45 16.72 -14.50
N ASP A 209 6.83 17.60 -15.43
CA ASP A 209 8.12 18.27 -15.41
C ASP A 209 8.36 19.04 -14.11
N GLY A 210 9.60 19.02 -13.61
CA GLY A 210 9.98 19.67 -12.37
C GLY A 210 9.56 18.92 -11.10
N THR A 211 9.02 17.70 -11.23
CA THR A 211 8.57 16.88 -10.11
C THR A 211 9.17 15.47 -10.15
N ASN A 212 8.85 14.65 -9.14
CA ASN A 212 9.26 13.23 -9.11
C ASN A 212 8.35 12.32 -9.95
N VAL A 213 7.29 12.85 -10.58
CA VAL A 213 6.40 12.03 -11.40
C VAL A 213 7.01 11.86 -12.78
N ASP A 214 7.61 10.69 -13.01
CA ASP A 214 8.26 10.31 -14.26
C ASP A 214 8.31 8.76 -14.31
N TYR A 215 7.15 8.14 -14.63
CA TYR A 215 6.90 6.72 -14.36
C TYR A 215 6.22 6.01 -15.53
N PRO A 216 6.49 4.70 -15.71
CA PRO A 216 5.72 3.84 -16.58
C PRO A 216 4.28 3.69 -16.06
N VAL A 217 3.35 3.54 -16.99
CA VAL A 217 1.94 3.25 -16.71
C VAL A 217 1.59 1.89 -17.30
N MET A 218 0.93 1.06 -16.49
CA MET A 218 0.58 -0.32 -16.82
C MET A 218 -0.92 -0.43 -17.13
N TYR A 219 -1.31 -1.43 -17.93
CA TYR A 219 -2.70 -1.71 -18.23
C TYR A 219 -3.00 -3.20 -18.20
N THR A 220 -3.85 -3.62 -17.28
CA THR A 220 -4.26 -5.01 -17.07
C THR A 220 -5.77 -5.06 -16.82
N PRO A 221 -6.61 -4.99 -17.87
CA PRO A 221 -8.06 -4.87 -17.71
C PRO A 221 -8.73 -6.06 -17.02
N THR A 222 -8.11 -7.24 -17.04
CA THR A 222 -8.61 -8.45 -16.36
C THR A 222 -8.23 -8.52 -14.88
N ASP A 223 -7.21 -7.78 -14.46
CA ASP A 223 -6.74 -7.66 -13.07
C ASP A 223 -6.25 -6.23 -12.83
N GLU A 224 -7.19 -5.30 -12.65
CA GLU A 224 -6.91 -3.87 -12.52
C GLU A 224 -5.89 -3.55 -11.43
N GLN A 225 -5.92 -4.30 -10.31
CA GLN A 225 -5.08 -4.03 -9.14
C GLN A 225 -3.73 -4.78 -9.18
N LYS A 226 -3.40 -5.47 -10.27
CA LYS A 226 -2.15 -6.23 -10.41
C LYS A 226 -0.94 -5.39 -10.01
N TYR A 227 -0.85 -4.16 -10.48
CA TYR A 227 0.29 -3.26 -10.24
C TYR A 227 0.16 -2.39 -8.99
N LEU A 228 -0.87 -2.59 -8.18
CA LEU A 228 -0.99 -1.91 -6.89
C LEU A 228 0.20 -2.22 -5.96
N HIS A 229 0.71 -3.46 -6.01
CA HIS A 229 1.84 -3.91 -5.19
C HIS A 229 2.91 -4.66 -5.99
N LEU A 230 2.96 -4.46 -7.30
CA LEU A 230 4.03 -4.98 -8.16
C LEU A 230 4.78 -3.84 -8.84
N ASP A 231 6.10 -3.99 -8.96
CA ASP A 231 6.90 -3.13 -9.80
C ASP A 231 6.73 -3.50 -11.29
N PHE A 232 7.41 -2.77 -12.17
CA PHE A 232 7.38 -3.02 -13.60
C PHE A 232 7.80 -4.45 -13.98
N TYR A 233 8.71 -5.06 -13.25
CA TYR A 233 9.19 -6.43 -13.47
C TYR A 233 8.31 -7.51 -12.81
N GLN A 234 7.15 -7.13 -12.29
CA GLN A 234 6.20 -7.99 -11.58
C GLN A 234 6.75 -8.57 -10.25
N GLU A 235 7.76 -7.90 -9.66
CA GLU A 235 8.23 -8.20 -8.32
C GLU A 235 7.46 -7.36 -7.29
N TYR A 236 7.35 -7.89 -6.07
CA TYR A 236 6.66 -7.15 -4.99
C TYR A 236 7.32 -5.80 -4.71
N SER A 237 6.52 -4.77 -4.73
CA SER A 237 6.90 -3.39 -4.39
C SER A 237 5.80 -2.73 -3.56
N SER A 238 6.17 -2.15 -2.42
CA SER A 238 5.22 -1.36 -1.61
C SER A 238 4.79 -0.06 -2.30
N SER A 239 5.55 0.40 -3.29
CA SER A 239 5.22 1.58 -4.09
C SER A 239 4.32 1.25 -5.29
N GLY A 240 4.27 -0.02 -5.69
CA GLY A 240 3.60 -0.43 -6.91
C GLY A 240 4.16 0.26 -8.16
N THR A 241 3.35 0.26 -9.20
CA THR A 241 3.58 1.02 -10.45
C THR A 241 2.27 1.73 -10.80
N LEU A 242 2.30 2.82 -11.56
CA LEU A 242 1.08 3.48 -12.03
C LEU A 242 0.30 2.55 -12.96
N PHE A 243 -1.02 2.56 -12.86
CA PHE A 243 -1.86 1.71 -13.70
C PHE A 243 -3.17 2.39 -14.11
N LEU A 244 -3.69 1.99 -15.28
CA LEU A 244 -4.97 2.46 -15.78
C LEU A 244 -6.13 1.74 -15.08
N SER A 245 -7.24 2.46 -14.94
CA SER A 245 -8.53 1.82 -14.65
C SER A 245 -8.88 0.83 -15.77
N LYS A 246 -9.45 -0.31 -15.38
CA LYS A 246 -9.94 -1.32 -16.34
C LYS A 246 -11.00 -0.80 -17.31
N ASN A 247 -11.70 0.27 -16.90
CA ASN A 247 -12.74 0.90 -17.73
C ASN A 247 -12.18 1.91 -18.75
N SER A 248 -10.88 2.25 -18.64
CA SER A 248 -10.19 3.10 -19.60
C SER A 248 -9.69 2.28 -20.77
N ASP A 249 -10.03 2.64 -22.00
CA ASP A 249 -9.49 1.99 -23.20
C ASP A 249 -8.36 2.85 -23.80
N PRO A 250 -7.10 2.40 -23.74
CA PRO A 250 -5.96 3.13 -24.30
C PRO A 250 -5.79 2.92 -25.80
N PHE A 251 -6.44 1.93 -26.39
CA PHE A 251 -6.33 1.60 -27.83
C PHE A 251 -7.39 2.30 -28.65
N GLN A 252 -8.60 2.42 -28.11
CA GLN A 252 -9.65 3.30 -28.61
C GLN A 252 -9.94 4.33 -27.50
N PRO A 253 -9.13 5.43 -27.45
CA PRO A 253 -9.06 6.25 -26.25
C PRO A 253 -10.43 6.70 -25.78
N SER A 254 -10.79 6.29 -24.57
CA SER A 254 -11.96 6.81 -23.84
C SER A 254 -11.95 8.33 -23.81
N ASP A 255 -13.09 8.96 -23.55
CA ASP A 255 -13.13 10.41 -23.34
C ASP A 255 -12.33 10.81 -22.10
N ASN A 256 -12.26 9.92 -21.10
CA ASN A 256 -11.42 10.10 -19.91
C ASN A 256 -10.63 8.82 -19.60
N ILE A 257 -9.32 8.92 -19.56
CA ILE A 257 -8.42 7.86 -19.09
C ILE A 257 -8.09 8.12 -17.63
N LEU A 258 -8.37 7.15 -16.76
CA LEU A 258 -8.12 7.25 -15.32
C LEU A 258 -6.87 6.45 -14.93
N ILE A 259 -5.89 7.14 -14.34
CA ILE A 259 -4.62 6.56 -13.89
C ILE A 259 -4.55 6.60 -12.37
N TYR A 260 -4.26 5.47 -11.76
CA TYR A 260 -4.06 5.31 -10.32
C TYR A 260 -2.58 5.23 -9.96
N GLY A 261 -2.23 5.73 -8.79
CA GLY A 261 -0.91 5.60 -8.21
C GLY A 261 -0.91 5.85 -6.72
N HIS A 262 0.04 5.24 -6.01
CA HIS A 262 0.17 5.42 -4.56
C HIS A 262 0.62 6.83 -4.16
N ASN A 263 0.12 7.30 -3.02
CA ASN A 263 0.66 8.44 -2.30
C ASN A 263 1.71 7.97 -1.28
N MET A 264 2.97 7.93 -1.69
CA MET A 264 4.05 7.43 -0.83
C MET A 264 4.57 8.51 0.12
N LYS A 265 4.67 8.18 1.41
CA LYS A 265 5.25 9.09 2.43
C LYS A 265 6.70 9.50 2.11
N ALA A 266 7.40 8.71 1.31
CA ALA A 266 8.75 9.03 0.83
C ALA A 266 8.77 10.10 -0.27
N GLY A 267 7.63 10.64 -0.67
CA GLY A 267 7.54 11.68 -1.71
C GLY A 267 7.56 11.15 -3.13
N THR A 268 7.45 9.83 -3.34
CA THR A 268 7.45 9.19 -4.66
C THR A 268 6.04 8.86 -5.14
N MET A 269 5.94 8.33 -6.35
CA MET A 269 4.69 8.02 -7.04
C MET A 269 3.79 9.27 -7.15
N PHE A 270 2.50 9.17 -6.83
CA PHE A 270 1.55 10.28 -6.91
C PHE A 270 1.50 11.18 -5.67
N HIS A 271 2.49 11.11 -4.78
CA HIS A 271 2.59 12.04 -3.65
C HIS A 271 2.56 13.51 -4.10
N THR A 272 3.22 13.81 -5.21
CA THR A 272 3.29 15.16 -5.80
C THR A 272 1.92 15.73 -6.15
N LEU A 273 0.92 14.89 -6.47
CA LEU A 273 -0.42 15.39 -6.83
C LEU A 273 -1.04 16.23 -5.70
N LEU A 274 -0.72 15.93 -4.42
CA LEU A 274 -1.24 16.71 -3.30
C LEU A 274 -0.75 18.15 -3.30
N GLN A 275 0.35 18.45 -3.99
CA GLN A 275 0.87 19.83 -4.09
C GLN A 275 -0.02 20.73 -4.95
N TYR A 276 -0.86 20.15 -5.82
CA TYR A 276 -1.90 20.90 -6.57
C TYR A 276 -3.00 21.48 -5.66
N GLU A 277 -2.96 21.28 -4.34
CA GLU A 277 -3.76 22.08 -3.39
C GLU A 277 -3.34 23.55 -3.41
N SER A 278 -2.09 23.83 -3.75
CA SER A 278 -1.56 25.18 -3.94
C SER A 278 -1.82 25.65 -5.37
N GLN A 279 -2.49 26.80 -5.49
CA GLN A 279 -2.64 27.47 -6.78
C GLN A 279 -1.28 27.87 -7.39
N ASP A 280 -0.27 28.16 -6.56
CA ASP A 280 1.05 28.52 -7.07
C ASP A 280 1.76 27.30 -7.67
N PHE A 281 1.64 26.12 -7.04
CA PHE A 281 2.14 24.89 -7.64
C PHE A 281 1.43 24.59 -8.98
N TYR A 282 0.10 24.74 -9.05
CA TYR A 282 -0.63 24.62 -10.31
C TYR A 282 -0.09 25.56 -11.39
N LYS A 283 0.20 26.83 -11.07
CA LYS A 283 0.72 27.80 -12.05
C LYS A 283 2.08 27.40 -12.63
N GLU A 284 2.92 26.72 -11.83
CA GLU A 284 4.23 26.23 -12.24
C GLU A 284 4.14 24.90 -13.01
N HIS A 285 3.10 24.09 -12.73
CA HIS A 285 2.89 22.75 -13.29
C HIS A 285 1.52 22.62 -13.98
N LYS A 286 1.20 23.53 -14.91
CA LYS A 286 -0.09 23.53 -15.63
C LYS A 286 -0.27 22.34 -16.55
N THR A 287 0.82 21.77 -17.04
CA THR A 287 0.81 20.70 -18.03
C THR A 287 1.65 19.52 -17.59
N PHE A 288 1.28 18.36 -18.13
CA PHE A 288 2.06 17.13 -18.02
C PHE A 288 1.99 16.34 -19.34
N THR A 289 2.88 15.38 -19.52
CA THR A 289 2.85 14.49 -20.68
C THR A 289 2.41 13.10 -20.27
N PHE A 290 1.59 12.47 -21.07
CA PHE A 290 1.28 11.06 -21.04
C PHE A 290 1.35 10.52 -22.45
N ASP A 291 2.50 9.93 -22.77
CA ASP A 291 2.75 9.29 -24.04
C ASP A 291 2.41 7.81 -23.92
N THR A 292 1.53 7.32 -24.79
CA THR A 292 1.17 5.90 -24.85
C THR A 292 2.00 5.19 -25.91
N ILE A 293 1.90 3.86 -25.97
CA ILE A 293 2.52 3.08 -27.05
C ILE A 293 2.00 3.46 -28.44
N ASN A 294 0.87 4.18 -28.54
CA ASN A 294 0.21 4.53 -29.79
C ASN A 294 0.26 6.01 -30.15
N ASP A 295 0.42 6.90 -29.16
CA ASP A 295 0.26 8.33 -29.36
C ASP A 295 1.00 9.14 -28.29
N ASN A 296 1.41 10.36 -28.64
CA ASN A 296 1.95 11.31 -27.68
C ASN A 296 0.85 12.24 -27.18
N GLY A 297 0.92 12.61 -25.89
CA GLY A 297 -0.08 13.48 -25.30
C GLY A 297 0.50 14.52 -24.36
N THR A 298 0.24 15.79 -24.64
CA THR A 298 0.40 16.88 -23.68
C THR A 298 -0.97 17.25 -23.14
N TYR A 299 -1.10 17.30 -21.83
CA TYR A 299 -2.35 17.53 -21.13
C TYR A 299 -2.26 18.78 -20.26
N GLU A 300 -3.28 19.64 -20.32
CA GLU A 300 -3.39 20.84 -19.49
C GLU A 300 -4.42 20.64 -18.38
N VAL A 301 -4.02 20.91 -17.13
CA VAL A 301 -4.85 20.71 -15.93
C VAL A 301 -6.06 21.64 -15.97
N ILE A 302 -7.26 21.06 -15.83
CA ILE A 302 -8.54 21.78 -15.77
C ILE A 302 -9.15 21.76 -14.37
N ALA A 303 -8.77 20.78 -13.52
CA ALA A 303 -9.27 20.66 -12.15
C ALA A 303 -8.28 19.91 -11.26
N ALA A 304 -8.25 20.27 -9.97
CA ALA A 304 -7.50 19.55 -8.94
C ALA A 304 -8.23 19.67 -7.60
N PHE A 305 -8.58 18.54 -6.97
CA PHE A 305 -9.47 18.56 -5.82
C PHE A 305 -9.31 17.34 -4.90
N ARG A 306 -9.76 17.51 -3.63
CA ARG A 306 -9.97 16.40 -2.69
C ARG A 306 -11.37 15.83 -2.83
N THR A 307 -11.47 14.53 -2.69
CA THR A 307 -12.74 13.80 -2.63
C THR A 307 -12.57 12.55 -1.78
N GLU A 308 -13.63 11.78 -1.64
CA GLU A 308 -13.63 10.46 -1.02
C GLU A 308 -14.38 9.46 -1.90
N ILE A 309 -14.11 8.18 -1.72
CA ILE A 309 -14.86 7.10 -2.35
C ILE A 309 -15.82 6.55 -1.30
N ASP A 310 -17.12 6.68 -1.56
CA ASP A 310 -18.19 6.04 -0.81
C ASP A 310 -19.25 5.57 -1.79
N GLU A 311 -19.19 4.30 -2.14
CA GLU A 311 -20.11 3.68 -3.12
C GLU A 311 -21.56 3.72 -2.65
N SER A 312 -21.79 3.79 -1.33
CA SER A 312 -23.12 3.84 -0.72
C SER A 312 -23.77 5.23 -0.75
N ASN A 313 -22.98 6.27 -1.06
CA ASN A 313 -23.42 7.66 -1.05
C ASN A 313 -23.64 8.21 -2.46
N ASP A 314 -24.84 8.08 -2.98
CA ASP A 314 -25.20 8.58 -4.31
C ASP A 314 -25.13 10.12 -4.47
N LYS A 315 -24.89 10.87 -3.37
CA LYS A 315 -24.70 12.32 -3.43
C LYS A 315 -23.27 12.73 -3.69
N LEU A 316 -22.33 11.83 -3.51
CA LEU A 316 -20.93 12.09 -3.85
C LEU A 316 -20.72 12.01 -5.36
N PHE A 317 -19.94 12.94 -5.86
CA PHE A 317 -19.54 12.92 -7.26
C PHE A 317 -18.50 11.81 -7.50
N LYS A 318 -18.92 10.78 -8.23
CA LYS A 318 -18.13 9.58 -8.53
C LYS A 318 -17.29 9.81 -9.79
N TYR A 319 -16.25 10.63 -9.70
CA TYR A 319 -15.36 10.99 -10.83
C TYR A 319 -14.79 9.75 -11.55
N TYR A 320 -14.68 8.63 -10.87
CA TYR A 320 -14.10 7.38 -11.36
C TYR A 320 -15.06 6.54 -12.22
N GLU A 321 -16.33 6.89 -12.26
CA GLU A 321 -17.32 6.23 -13.13
C GLU A 321 -17.38 6.84 -14.53
N PHE A 322 -16.85 8.07 -14.72
CA PHE A 322 -16.86 8.75 -16.02
C PHE A 322 -15.69 8.29 -16.90
N ASN A 323 -15.99 7.54 -17.95
CA ASN A 323 -15.03 7.08 -18.95
C ASN A 323 -15.38 7.59 -20.34
N ASN A 324 -16.63 7.45 -20.79
CA ASN A 324 -17.12 7.96 -22.05
C ASN A 324 -18.46 8.67 -21.82
N ALA A 325 -18.63 9.82 -22.41
CA ALA A 325 -19.88 10.56 -22.39
C ALA A 325 -20.86 9.99 -23.43
N ALA A 326 -22.10 9.76 -23.03
CA ALA A 326 -23.14 9.39 -23.98
C ALA A 326 -23.51 10.57 -24.90
N ASP A 327 -23.39 11.80 -24.40
CA ASP A 327 -23.67 13.03 -25.13
C ASP A 327 -22.91 14.23 -24.51
N GLN A 328 -23.09 15.39 -25.14
CA GLN A 328 -22.49 16.65 -24.67
C GLN A 328 -22.94 17.03 -23.26
N ALA A 329 -24.18 16.77 -22.90
CA ALA A 329 -24.71 17.19 -21.58
C ALA A 329 -24.01 16.43 -20.46
N GLU A 330 -23.75 15.13 -20.61
CA GLU A 330 -23.03 14.32 -19.63
C GLU A 330 -21.55 14.77 -19.51
N PHE A 331 -20.90 15.07 -20.64
CA PHE A 331 -19.54 15.59 -20.63
C PHE A 331 -19.44 16.94 -19.91
N ASP A 332 -20.34 17.87 -20.25
CA ASP A 332 -20.38 19.20 -19.65
C ASP A 332 -20.70 19.14 -18.15
N GLU A 333 -21.56 18.20 -17.73
CA GLU A 333 -21.85 17.95 -16.33
C GLU A 333 -20.60 17.46 -15.57
N TYR A 334 -19.87 16.48 -16.13
CA TYR A 334 -18.62 16.01 -15.56
C TYR A 334 -17.62 17.16 -15.37
N VAL A 335 -17.35 17.92 -16.45
CA VAL A 335 -16.42 19.06 -16.42
C VAL A 335 -16.86 20.10 -15.39
N SER A 336 -18.15 20.43 -15.35
CA SER A 336 -18.71 21.37 -14.37
C SER A 336 -18.48 20.89 -12.93
N ASN A 337 -18.68 19.60 -12.65
CA ASN A 337 -18.51 19.03 -11.34
C ASN A 337 -17.05 19.04 -10.88
N VAL A 338 -16.09 18.61 -11.69
CA VAL A 338 -14.66 18.64 -11.33
C VAL A 338 -14.16 20.07 -11.11
N LYS A 339 -14.64 21.03 -11.89
CA LYS A 339 -14.29 22.45 -11.72
C LYS A 339 -14.86 23.04 -10.42
N LYS A 340 -16.09 22.71 -10.05
CA LYS A 340 -16.70 23.14 -8.77
C LYS A 340 -15.99 22.62 -7.54
N MET A 341 -15.40 21.42 -7.62
CA MET A 341 -14.65 20.82 -6.51
C MET A 341 -13.26 21.42 -6.34
N THR A 342 -12.73 22.07 -7.37
CA THR A 342 -11.40 22.69 -7.33
C THR A 342 -11.40 23.92 -6.43
N PRO A 343 -10.49 24.02 -5.42
CA PRO A 343 -10.56 25.08 -4.40
C PRO A 343 -10.10 26.47 -4.88
N TYR A 344 -9.59 26.57 -6.11
CA TYR A 344 -9.13 27.82 -6.73
C TYR A 344 -9.53 27.87 -8.20
N SER A 345 -9.42 29.07 -8.82
CA SER A 345 -9.79 29.26 -10.22
C SER A 345 -8.73 28.69 -11.15
N ILE A 346 -9.17 27.89 -12.09
CA ILE A 346 -8.42 27.41 -13.26
C ILE A 346 -9.19 27.88 -14.49
N ASP A 347 -8.56 28.69 -15.35
CA ASP A 347 -9.23 29.29 -16.51
C ASP A 347 -9.47 28.26 -17.62
N THR A 348 -8.55 27.29 -17.77
CA THR A 348 -8.67 26.22 -18.76
C THR A 348 -9.89 25.34 -18.45
N THR A 349 -10.64 25.00 -19.48
CA THR A 349 -11.78 24.08 -19.43
C THR A 349 -11.72 23.09 -20.59
N ALA A 350 -12.57 22.08 -20.56
CA ALA A 350 -12.72 21.10 -21.63
C ALA A 350 -14.10 21.22 -22.26
N GLU A 351 -14.21 20.88 -23.55
CA GLU A 351 -15.44 20.85 -24.34
C GLU A 351 -15.70 19.43 -24.84
N PHE A 352 -16.95 19.10 -25.13
CA PHE A 352 -17.33 17.79 -25.64
C PHE A 352 -16.51 17.42 -26.91
N GLY A 353 -15.87 16.26 -26.88
CA GLY A 353 -14.91 15.80 -27.88
C GLY A 353 -13.45 15.95 -27.48
N ASP A 354 -13.13 16.77 -26.46
CA ASP A 354 -11.80 16.76 -25.86
C ASP A 354 -11.52 15.43 -25.17
N LYS A 355 -10.26 15.01 -25.17
CA LYS A 355 -9.82 13.82 -24.43
C LYS A 355 -9.20 14.22 -23.11
N LEU A 356 -9.62 13.54 -22.04
CA LEU A 356 -9.21 13.81 -20.66
C LEU A 356 -8.29 12.71 -20.14
N VAL A 357 -7.42 13.11 -19.20
CA VAL A 357 -6.71 12.21 -18.31
C VAL A 357 -6.98 12.63 -16.87
N THR A 358 -7.38 11.68 -16.05
CA THR A 358 -7.59 11.86 -14.62
C THR A 358 -6.53 11.07 -13.84
N LEU A 359 -5.75 11.77 -13.01
CA LEU A 359 -4.77 11.18 -12.10
C LEU A 359 -5.38 11.09 -10.71
N SER A 360 -5.33 9.92 -10.07
CA SER A 360 -5.96 9.67 -8.77
C SER A 360 -5.02 8.99 -7.79
N THR A 361 -4.95 9.51 -6.56
CA THR A 361 -4.15 8.93 -5.47
C THR A 361 -4.86 9.02 -4.13
N CYS A 362 -4.44 8.19 -3.15
CA CYS A 362 -4.96 8.27 -1.80
C CYS A 362 -4.60 9.60 -1.13
N ALA A 363 -5.56 10.21 -0.44
CA ALA A 363 -5.36 11.39 0.39
C ALA A 363 -5.94 11.12 1.78
N TYR A 364 -5.10 11.18 2.81
CA TYR A 364 -5.42 10.72 4.17
C TYR A 364 -6.27 11.70 4.98
N HIS A 365 -7.06 12.55 4.32
CA HIS A 365 -8.01 13.48 4.98
C HIS A 365 -9.32 12.80 5.38
N ALA A 366 -9.65 11.68 4.75
CA ALA A 366 -10.81 10.82 5.04
C ALA A 366 -10.39 9.34 4.93
N SER A 367 -11.25 8.42 5.38
CA SER A 367 -10.98 6.97 5.37
C SER A 367 -10.67 6.46 3.96
N GLU A 368 -11.47 6.87 2.97
CA GLU A 368 -11.30 6.56 1.55
C GLU A 368 -11.00 7.83 0.74
N GLY A 369 -10.23 8.76 1.35
CA GLY A 369 -9.89 10.03 0.73
C GLY A 369 -9.05 9.86 -0.53
N ARG A 370 -9.35 10.68 -1.54
CA ARG A 370 -8.60 10.76 -2.80
C ARG A 370 -8.19 12.20 -3.09
N TYR A 371 -7.05 12.34 -3.76
CA TYR A 371 -6.68 13.57 -4.45
C TYR A 371 -6.70 13.30 -5.94
N VAL A 372 -7.36 14.17 -6.69
CA VAL A 372 -7.65 14.00 -8.11
C VAL A 372 -7.15 15.19 -8.88
N VAL A 373 -6.48 14.97 -10.00
CA VAL A 373 -6.09 15.99 -10.98
C VAL A 373 -6.66 15.59 -12.33
N VAL A 374 -7.46 16.45 -12.93
CA VAL A 374 -8.07 16.23 -14.24
C VAL A 374 -7.45 17.19 -15.24
N ALA A 375 -7.06 16.68 -16.40
CA ALA A 375 -6.45 17.47 -17.46
C ALA A 375 -7.03 17.10 -18.82
N LYS A 376 -7.05 18.06 -19.75
CA LYS A 376 -7.45 17.85 -21.14
C LYS A 376 -6.26 17.75 -22.06
N LYS A 377 -6.34 16.94 -23.10
CA LYS A 377 -5.33 16.85 -24.15
C LYS A 377 -5.30 18.15 -24.96
N ILE A 378 -4.11 18.71 -25.15
CA ILE A 378 -3.88 19.93 -25.96
C ILE A 378 -2.96 19.66 -27.14
N LYS A 379 -2.27 18.53 -27.16
CA LYS A 379 -1.41 18.10 -28.26
C LYS A 379 -1.27 16.59 -28.28
#